data_9f3ab8ecfd527f2bf3c2cad6a4682446
#
_entry.id   9f3ab8ecfd527f2bf3c2cad6a4682446
#
_cell.length_a   1.000
_cell.length_b   1.000
_cell.length_c   1.000
_cell.angle_alpha   90.00
_cell.angle_beta   90.00
_cell.angle_gamma   90.00
#
_symmetry.space_group_name_H-M   'P 1'
#
loop_
_entity.id
_entity.type
_entity.pdbx_description
1 polymer ?
#
loop_
_entity_poly.entity_id
_entity_poly.type
_entity_poly.pdbx_seq_one_letter_code
_entity_poly.pdbx_strand_id
1 'polypeptide(L)'
;MLLIAKGTLASTIAWVISYHLLHAQSPAFAPFSAVLIMQVTVYQSLLQSSRYVGAVVAGVAVQAALGFLVGPEVLTFALVAAVALTIGRWPALGSQGSQVATAAFFAFSTYVSATSTLDASTQLGQIILLVLIGCGVGVLVNVTVLPPLRYRSAEYGIRTLAHALCDLVSDIYPVLRAGGLDEESTGRWRSRAEQTGELVAQARTGLRMARESLHYNPRRLVRRGRPHTGFEGYAAVLEALERTLGQVAALTRSLDRWSADEDRHRHGDFLASYADFLEALSRITRVFADLDEDRLGDQAPELCQLADEAQDYRRRLAEEAERGELPLADPGRPYGVLVIEAARLMEEFQYTCDVLQHHVDR
;
A
#
# COMPACT_ATOMS: atom_id res chain seq x y z
N MET A 1 -7.76 9.21 -16.04
CA MET A 1 -7.48 10.25 -17.04
C MET A 1 -5.97 10.52 -17.21
N LEU A 2 -5.19 10.86 -16.17
CA LEU A 2 -3.76 11.19 -16.29
C LEU A 2 -2.91 10.06 -16.90
N LEU A 3 -3.15 8.82 -16.51
CA LEU A 3 -2.39 7.65 -17.01
C LEU A 3 -2.63 7.42 -18.50
N ILE A 4 -3.87 7.64 -18.95
CA ILE A 4 -4.23 7.54 -20.38
C ILE A 4 -3.51 8.64 -21.16
N ALA A 5 -3.54 9.88 -20.70
CA ALA A 5 -2.85 10.98 -21.37
C ALA A 5 -1.33 10.75 -21.47
N LYS A 6 -0.70 10.26 -20.39
CA LYS A 6 0.72 9.88 -20.41
C LYS A 6 1.00 8.74 -21.39
N GLY A 7 0.17 7.69 -21.37
CA GLY A 7 0.31 6.55 -22.26
C GLY A 7 0.19 6.96 -23.74
N THR A 8 -0.81 7.80 -24.05
CA THR A 8 -0.98 8.35 -25.41
C THR A 8 0.23 9.19 -25.83
N LEU A 9 0.72 10.06 -24.95
CA LEU A 9 1.91 10.89 -25.26
C LEU A 9 3.14 10.02 -25.49
N ALA A 10 3.42 9.05 -24.60
CA ALA A 10 4.57 8.17 -24.72
C ALA A 10 4.51 7.32 -25.99
N SER A 11 3.35 6.74 -26.31
CA SER A 11 3.17 5.94 -27.51
C SER A 11 3.31 6.79 -28.80
N THR A 12 2.80 8.02 -28.79
CA THR A 12 2.94 8.93 -29.93
C THR A 12 4.40 9.33 -30.16
N ILE A 13 5.13 9.67 -29.10
CA ILE A 13 6.57 9.99 -29.21
C ILE A 13 7.36 8.77 -29.71
N ALA A 14 7.09 7.59 -29.14
CA ALA A 14 7.76 6.36 -29.54
C ALA A 14 7.45 5.99 -31.01
N TRP A 15 6.22 6.23 -31.46
CA TRP A 15 5.85 6.04 -32.87
C TRP A 15 6.59 6.98 -33.80
N VAL A 16 6.65 8.28 -33.47
CA VAL A 16 7.39 9.27 -34.28
C VAL A 16 8.86 8.90 -34.40
N ILE A 17 9.49 8.47 -33.31
CA ILE A 17 10.90 8.05 -33.33
C ILE A 17 11.08 6.80 -34.20
N SER A 18 10.25 5.78 -34.02
CA SER A 18 10.41 4.50 -34.74
C SER A 18 10.07 4.60 -36.23
N TYR A 19 9.04 5.36 -36.56
CA TYR A 19 8.56 5.47 -37.94
C TYR A 19 9.30 6.55 -38.76
N HIS A 20 9.42 7.78 -38.21
CA HIS A 20 9.98 8.91 -38.97
C HIS A 20 11.50 9.03 -38.85
N LEU A 21 12.09 8.66 -37.69
CA LEU A 21 13.53 8.85 -37.48
C LEU A 21 14.33 7.59 -37.86
N LEU A 22 13.82 6.40 -37.49
CA LEU A 22 14.53 5.14 -37.69
C LEU A 22 14.06 4.40 -38.94
N HIS A 23 12.94 4.81 -39.60
CA HIS A 23 12.34 4.14 -40.73
C HIS A 23 12.22 2.62 -40.53
N ALA A 24 11.82 2.21 -39.30
CA ALA A 24 11.80 0.83 -38.91
C ALA A 24 10.76 0.02 -39.69
N GLN A 25 11.08 -1.21 -40.05
CA GLN A 25 10.15 -2.11 -40.77
C GLN A 25 8.93 -2.48 -39.92
N SER A 26 9.11 -2.57 -38.58
CA SER A 26 8.06 -2.89 -37.65
C SER A 26 7.93 -1.82 -36.53
N PRO A 27 7.51 -0.58 -36.87
CA PRO A 27 7.55 0.56 -35.93
C PRO A 27 6.64 0.40 -34.73
N ALA A 28 5.66 -0.50 -34.75
CA ALA A 28 4.67 -0.71 -33.69
C ALA A 28 5.27 -1.25 -32.38
N PHE A 29 6.46 -1.85 -32.39
CA PHE A 29 7.10 -2.37 -31.18
C PHE A 29 7.45 -1.27 -30.17
N ALA A 30 7.86 -0.10 -30.63
CA ALA A 30 8.22 0.99 -29.74
C ALA A 30 7.02 1.58 -28.98
N PRO A 31 5.92 2.01 -29.62
CA PRO A 31 4.73 2.49 -28.93
C PRO A 31 4.08 1.44 -28.05
N PHE A 32 4.04 0.17 -28.50
CA PHE A 32 3.54 -0.94 -27.68
C PHE A 32 4.34 -1.08 -26.38
N SER A 33 5.66 -1.10 -26.48
CA SER A 33 6.54 -1.18 -25.32
C SER A 33 6.38 0.03 -24.39
N ALA A 34 6.24 1.25 -24.95
CA ALA A 34 6.04 2.45 -24.15
C ALA A 34 4.76 2.42 -23.32
N VAL A 35 3.65 1.92 -23.89
CA VAL A 35 2.38 1.76 -23.18
C VAL A 35 2.46 0.65 -22.14
N LEU A 36 3.05 -0.49 -22.48
CA LEU A 36 3.10 -1.67 -21.63
C LEU A 36 3.87 -1.44 -20.32
N ILE A 37 4.90 -0.61 -20.35
CA ILE A 37 5.70 -0.28 -19.15
C ILE A 37 5.16 0.91 -18.36
N MET A 38 4.13 1.60 -18.86
CA MET A 38 3.55 2.75 -18.18
C MET A 38 2.89 2.32 -16.88
N GLN A 39 3.56 2.57 -15.77
CA GLN A 39 3.08 2.26 -14.44
C GLN A 39 2.78 3.52 -13.64
N VAL A 40 2.16 3.32 -12.48
CA VAL A 40 1.76 4.40 -11.62
C VAL A 40 2.95 5.09 -10.95
N THR A 41 4.04 4.35 -10.68
CA THR A 41 5.27 4.91 -10.09
C THR A 41 6.46 4.78 -11.05
N VAL A 42 7.42 5.70 -10.95
CA VAL A 42 8.66 5.68 -11.74
C VAL A 42 9.46 4.42 -11.45
N TYR A 43 9.56 4.02 -10.18
CA TYR A 43 10.26 2.79 -9.77
C TYR A 43 9.66 1.54 -10.41
N GLN A 44 8.33 1.41 -10.35
CA GLN A 44 7.66 0.28 -10.98
C GLN A 44 7.86 0.26 -12.50
N SER A 45 7.83 1.44 -13.15
CA SER A 45 8.13 1.54 -14.58
C SER A 45 9.55 1.11 -14.92
N LEU A 46 10.55 1.50 -14.13
CA LEU A 46 11.95 1.09 -14.32
C LEU A 46 12.14 -0.42 -14.12
N LEU A 47 11.60 -0.96 -13.03
CA LEU A 47 11.70 -2.40 -12.73
C LEU A 47 10.97 -3.24 -13.78
N GLN A 48 9.79 -2.81 -14.20
CA GLN A 48 9.02 -3.49 -15.23
C GLN A 48 9.71 -3.38 -16.58
N SER A 49 10.28 -2.23 -16.92
CA SER A 49 11.06 -2.00 -18.13
C SER A 49 12.23 -2.96 -18.21
N SER A 50 13.03 -3.10 -17.16
CA SER A 50 14.19 -4.00 -17.16
C SER A 50 13.78 -5.47 -17.32
N ARG A 51 12.72 -5.91 -16.65
CA ARG A 51 12.17 -7.27 -16.78
C ARG A 51 11.58 -7.52 -18.17
N TYR A 52 10.88 -6.54 -18.74
CA TYR A 52 10.31 -6.63 -20.07
C TYR A 52 11.39 -6.71 -21.15
N VAL A 53 12.39 -5.84 -21.10
CA VAL A 53 13.55 -5.90 -22.02
C VAL A 53 14.25 -7.25 -21.92
N GLY A 54 14.50 -7.75 -20.69
CA GLY A 54 15.07 -9.07 -20.46
C GLY A 54 14.22 -10.20 -21.08
N ALA A 55 12.91 -10.14 -20.92
CA ALA A 55 11.98 -11.10 -21.49
C ALA A 55 12.01 -11.07 -23.04
N VAL A 56 12.00 -9.88 -23.64
CA VAL A 56 12.07 -9.75 -25.12
C VAL A 56 13.42 -10.23 -25.66
N VAL A 57 14.52 -9.86 -25.03
CA VAL A 57 15.86 -10.33 -25.43
C VAL A 57 15.95 -11.86 -25.35
N ALA A 58 15.43 -12.46 -24.28
CA ALA A 58 15.39 -13.91 -24.13
C ALA A 58 14.55 -14.58 -25.23
N GLY A 59 13.35 -14.04 -25.53
CA GLY A 59 12.49 -14.56 -26.60
C GLY A 59 13.12 -14.47 -27.98
N VAL A 60 13.70 -13.31 -28.31
CA VAL A 60 14.42 -13.12 -29.59
C VAL A 60 15.64 -14.03 -29.68
N ALA A 61 16.40 -14.19 -28.58
CA ALA A 61 17.56 -15.07 -28.55
C ALA A 61 17.21 -16.55 -28.76
N VAL A 62 16.13 -17.02 -28.12
CA VAL A 62 15.61 -18.39 -28.34
C VAL A 62 15.24 -18.61 -29.77
N GLN A 63 14.51 -17.65 -30.38
CA GLN A 63 14.15 -17.72 -31.81
C GLN A 63 15.40 -17.70 -32.69
N ALA A 64 16.35 -16.79 -32.45
CA ALA A 64 17.57 -16.73 -33.25
C ALA A 64 18.34 -18.04 -33.19
N ALA A 65 18.55 -18.59 -31.96
CA ALA A 65 19.31 -19.82 -31.78
C ALA A 65 18.65 -21.02 -32.50
N LEU A 66 17.35 -21.20 -32.34
CA LEU A 66 16.64 -22.35 -32.93
C LEU A 66 16.32 -22.14 -34.44
N GLY A 67 15.94 -20.93 -34.85
CA GLY A 67 15.59 -20.60 -36.21
C GLY A 67 16.78 -20.70 -37.16
N PHE A 68 17.96 -20.24 -36.77
CA PHE A 68 19.18 -20.37 -37.59
C PHE A 68 19.74 -21.80 -37.64
N LEU A 69 19.45 -22.62 -36.63
CA LEU A 69 19.92 -24.02 -36.61
C LEU A 69 19.05 -24.98 -37.38
N VAL A 70 17.72 -24.80 -37.32
CA VAL A 70 16.74 -25.81 -37.82
C VAL A 70 15.97 -25.32 -39.02
N GLY A 71 15.82 -24.00 -39.17
CA GLY A 71 15.07 -23.38 -40.28
C GLY A 71 13.60 -23.05 -39.93
N PRO A 72 12.84 -22.46 -40.86
CA PRO A 72 11.49 -21.89 -40.60
C PRO A 72 10.38 -22.96 -40.74
N GLU A 73 10.46 -24.07 -40.00
CA GLU A 73 9.47 -25.14 -40.03
C GLU A 73 8.50 -25.10 -38.85
N VAL A 74 7.34 -25.78 -39.01
CA VAL A 74 6.33 -25.88 -37.92
C VAL A 74 6.91 -26.53 -36.67
N LEU A 75 7.80 -27.51 -36.81
CA LEU A 75 8.47 -28.17 -35.71
C LEU A 75 9.38 -27.20 -34.93
N THR A 76 10.10 -26.35 -35.67
CA THR A 76 10.94 -25.29 -35.08
C THR A 76 10.08 -24.31 -34.29
N PHE A 77 8.93 -23.90 -34.81
CA PHE A 77 7.99 -23.05 -34.10
C PHE A 77 7.51 -23.69 -32.80
N ALA A 78 7.14 -24.98 -32.82
CA ALA A 78 6.70 -25.70 -31.63
C ALA A 78 7.82 -25.78 -30.58
N LEU A 79 9.06 -26.00 -31.01
CA LEU A 79 10.21 -26.03 -30.14
C LEU A 79 10.51 -24.66 -29.50
N VAL A 80 10.48 -23.60 -30.32
CA VAL A 80 10.63 -22.21 -29.86
C VAL A 80 9.54 -21.86 -28.86
N ALA A 81 8.30 -22.25 -29.12
CA ALA A 81 7.19 -22.03 -28.18
C ALA A 81 7.40 -22.74 -26.86
N ALA A 82 7.78 -24.02 -26.87
CA ALA A 82 8.02 -24.82 -25.68
C ALA A 82 9.15 -24.24 -24.81
N VAL A 83 10.28 -23.86 -25.44
CA VAL A 83 11.42 -23.27 -24.74
C VAL A 83 11.08 -21.88 -24.19
N ALA A 84 10.45 -21.02 -25.00
CA ALA A 84 10.08 -19.67 -24.60
C ALA A 84 9.07 -19.66 -23.45
N LEU A 85 8.07 -20.56 -23.47
CA LEU A 85 7.08 -20.72 -22.40
C LEU A 85 7.74 -21.25 -21.10
N THR A 86 8.74 -22.11 -21.22
CA THR A 86 9.49 -22.62 -20.06
C THR A 86 10.32 -21.52 -19.42
N ILE A 87 11.05 -20.72 -20.22
CA ILE A 87 11.84 -19.57 -19.73
C ILE A 87 10.91 -18.52 -19.11
N GLY A 88 9.73 -18.33 -19.70
CA GLY A 88 8.72 -17.40 -19.17
C GLY A 88 8.22 -17.71 -17.76
N ARG A 89 8.44 -18.94 -17.26
CA ARG A 89 8.13 -19.33 -15.88
C ARG A 89 9.20 -18.94 -14.86
N TRP A 90 10.31 -18.37 -15.31
CA TRP A 90 11.38 -17.97 -14.40
C TRP A 90 10.93 -16.86 -13.48
N PRO A 91 11.06 -17.03 -12.12
CA PRO A 91 10.58 -16.05 -11.13
C PRO A 91 11.18 -14.65 -11.29
N ALA A 92 12.41 -14.53 -11.80
CA ALA A 92 13.08 -13.26 -12.03
C ALA A 92 12.34 -12.33 -13.02
N LEU A 93 11.56 -12.89 -13.95
CA LEU A 93 10.79 -12.14 -14.94
C LEU A 93 9.46 -11.62 -14.37
N GLY A 94 8.98 -12.17 -13.27
CA GLY A 94 7.75 -11.77 -12.60
C GLY A 94 6.54 -11.77 -13.55
N SER A 95 5.79 -10.68 -13.58
CA SER A 95 4.62 -10.52 -14.45
C SER A 95 4.95 -10.43 -15.94
N GLN A 96 6.24 -10.28 -16.33
CA GLN A 96 6.67 -10.14 -17.70
C GLN A 96 7.08 -11.47 -18.36
N GLY A 97 6.97 -12.59 -17.67
CA GLY A 97 7.36 -13.90 -18.18
C GLY A 97 6.64 -14.31 -19.47
N SER A 98 5.35 -13.98 -19.63
CA SER A 98 4.59 -14.23 -20.86
C SER A 98 5.15 -13.50 -22.09
N GLN A 99 5.86 -12.41 -21.89
CA GLN A 99 6.44 -11.61 -22.96
C GLN A 99 7.62 -12.33 -23.66
N VAL A 100 8.24 -13.33 -23.00
CA VAL A 100 9.26 -14.18 -23.66
C VAL A 100 8.65 -14.92 -24.84
N ALA A 101 7.51 -15.58 -24.64
CA ALA A 101 6.84 -16.31 -25.70
C ALA A 101 6.29 -15.35 -26.79
N THR A 102 5.67 -14.23 -26.37
CA THR A 102 5.18 -13.21 -27.30
C THR A 102 6.32 -12.68 -28.20
N ALA A 103 7.46 -12.32 -27.61
CA ALA A 103 8.63 -11.83 -28.36
C ALA A 103 9.20 -12.92 -29.29
N ALA A 104 9.27 -14.17 -28.84
CA ALA A 104 9.73 -15.29 -29.65
C ALA A 104 8.82 -15.53 -30.87
N PHE A 105 7.49 -15.42 -30.71
CA PHE A 105 6.54 -15.59 -31.80
C PHE A 105 6.63 -14.47 -32.84
N PHE A 106 6.76 -13.22 -32.40
CA PHE A 106 6.98 -12.12 -33.34
C PHE A 106 8.33 -12.22 -34.03
N ALA A 107 9.39 -12.60 -33.31
CA ALA A 107 10.70 -12.84 -33.89
C ALA A 107 10.67 -13.98 -34.88
N PHE A 108 9.91 -15.06 -34.63
CA PHE A 108 9.71 -16.15 -35.59
C PHE A 108 9.00 -15.67 -36.90
N SER A 109 7.94 -14.89 -36.74
CA SER A 109 7.23 -14.29 -37.88
C SER A 109 8.15 -13.41 -38.74
N THR A 110 8.98 -12.58 -38.05
CA THR A 110 9.98 -11.74 -38.72
C THR A 110 11.02 -12.57 -39.45
N TYR A 111 11.51 -13.64 -38.80
CA TYR A 111 12.49 -14.56 -39.40
C TYR A 111 11.95 -15.26 -40.66
N VAL A 112 10.71 -15.73 -40.64
CA VAL A 112 10.06 -16.40 -41.83
C VAL A 112 9.89 -15.43 -42.99
N SER A 113 9.66 -14.15 -42.73
CA SER A 113 9.47 -13.11 -43.75
C SER A 113 10.78 -12.51 -44.28
N ALA A 114 11.92 -12.79 -43.66
CA ALA A 114 13.22 -12.26 -44.07
C ALA A 114 13.72 -12.92 -45.37
N THR A 115 14.34 -12.12 -46.22
CA THR A 115 14.85 -12.57 -47.54
C THR A 115 16.23 -13.21 -47.50
N SER A 116 16.99 -12.95 -46.42
CA SER A 116 18.32 -13.53 -46.16
C SER A 116 18.63 -13.65 -44.68
N THR A 117 19.66 -14.41 -44.30
CA THR A 117 20.10 -14.56 -42.91
C THR A 117 20.60 -13.24 -42.32
N LEU A 118 21.23 -12.41 -43.15
CA LEU A 118 21.68 -11.06 -42.73
C LEU A 118 20.49 -10.13 -42.49
N ASP A 119 19.50 -10.19 -43.38
CA ASP A 119 18.25 -9.43 -43.21
C ASP A 119 17.51 -9.87 -41.94
N ALA A 120 17.38 -11.18 -41.71
CA ALA A 120 16.77 -11.73 -40.50
C ALA A 120 17.47 -11.25 -39.25
N SER A 121 18.81 -11.30 -39.18
CA SER A 121 19.56 -10.87 -37.99
C SER A 121 19.41 -9.37 -37.74
N THR A 122 19.38 -8.55 -38.79
CA THR A 122 19.18 -7.10 -38.67
C THR A 122 17.77 -6.78 -38.17
N GLN A 123 16.74 -7.44 -38.69
CA GLN A 123 15.36 -7.25 -38.25
C GLN A 123 15.14 -7.71 -36.81
N LEU A 124 15.73 -8.83 -36.38
CA LEU A 124 15.69 -9.29 -34.97
C LEU A 124 16.38 -8.29 -34.05
N GLY A 125 17.53 -7.75 -34.43
CA GLY A 125 18.21 -6.68 -33.68
C GLY A 125 17.36 -5.41 -33.62
N GLN A 126 16.67 -5.06 -34.68
CA GLN A 126 15.77 -3.91 -34.74
C GLN A 126 14.58 -4.04 -33.77
N ILE A 127 14.04 -5.23 -33.55
CA ILE A 127 12.99 -5.47 -32.53
C ILE A 127 13.52 -5.08 -31.13
N ILE A 128 14.70 -5.56 -30.75
CA ILE A 128 15.29 -5.25 -29.45
C ILE A 128 15.52 -3.73 -29.31
N LEU A 129 16.05 -3.08 -30.35
CA LEU A 129 16.28 -1.63 -30.34
C LEU A 129 14.97 -0.85 -30.17
N LEU A 130 13.92 -1.22 -30.90
CA LEU A 130 12.60 -0.58 -30.81
C LEU A 130 11.98 -0.74 -29.42
N VAL A 131 12.13 -1.91 -28.81
CA VAL A 131 11.68 -2.16 -27.44
C VAL A 131 12.45 -1.29 -26.44
N LEU A 132 13.76 -1.17 -26.59
CA LEU A 132 14.58 -0.28 -25.74
C LEU A 132 14.16 1.19 -25.88
N ILE A 133 13.91 1.65 -27.11
CA ILE A 133 13.40 3.01 -27.35
C ILE A 133 12.03 3.21 -26.71
N GLY A 134 11.11 2.29 -26.92
CA GLY A 134 9.78 2.37 -26.33
C GLY A 134 9.82 2.40 -24.80
N CYS A 135 10.63 1.53 -24.18
CA CYS A 135 10.86 1.51 -22.75
C CYS A 135 11.49 2.83 -22.27
N GLY A 136 12.51 3.33 -22.95
CA GLY A 136 13.17 4.59 -22.61
C GLY A 136 12.23 5.79 -22.67
N VAL A 137 11.44 5.89 -23.75
CA VAL A 137 10.41 6.95 -23.91
C VAL A 137 9.34 6.84 -22.84
N GLY A 138 8.84 5.63 -22.56
CA GLY A 138 7.84 5.41 -21.53
C GLY A 138 8.31 5.80 -20.13
N VAL A 139 9.53 5.42 -19.76
CA VAL A 139 10.14 5.86 -18.48
C VAL A 139 10.34 7.36 -18.46
N LEU A 140 10.89 7.96 -19.54
CA LEU A 140 11.15 9.40 -19.62
C LEU A 140 9.84 10.20 -19.46
N VAL A 141 8.79 9.83 -20.19
CA VAL A 141 7.47 10.48 -20.06
C VAL A 141 6.91 10.30 -18.65
N ASN A 142 7.08 9.12 -18.05
CA ASN A 142 6.59 8.90 -16.68
C ASN A 142 7.34 9.73 -15.63
N VAL A 143 8.62 10.01 -15.86
CA VAL A 143 9.46 10.86 -14.99
C VAL A 143 9.15 12.35 -15.19
N THR A 144 8.95 12.80 -16.44
CA THR A 144 8.85 14.24 -16.78
C THR A 144 7.42 14.76 -16.68
N VAL A 145 6.44 13.97 -17.08
CA VAL A 145 5.03 14.37 -17.12
C VAL A 145 4.38 14.05 -15.78
N LEU A 146 4.36 15.03 -14.86
CA LEU A 146 3.66 14.97 -13.58
C LEU A 146 3.90 13.63 -12.85
N PRO A 147 5.07 13.39 -12.25
CA PRO A 147 5.24 12.23 -11.39
C PRO A 147 4.16 12.30 -10.31
N PRO A 148 3.32 11.28 -10.13
CA PRO A 148 2.28 11.31 -9.12
C PRO A 148 2.95 11.43 -7.76
N LEU A 149 2.84 12.59 -7.12
CA LEU A 149 3.17 12.77 -5.71
C LEU A 149 2.11 12.00 -4.93
N ARG A 150 2.37 10.72 -4.63
CA ARG A 150 1.46 9.86 -3.85
C ARG A 150 1.53 10.12 -2.35
N TYR A 151 2.18 11.20 -1.95
CA TYR A 151 2.15 11.71 -0.59
C TYR A 151 0.71 11.85 -0.09
N ARG A 152 -0.16 12.52 -0.86
CA ARG A 152 -1.58 12.66 -0.53
C ARG A 152 -2.33 11.33 -0.42
N SER A 153 -1.89 10.28 -1.10
CA SER A 153 -2.54 8.96 -1.02
C SER A 153 -2.23 8.24 0.28
N ALA A 154 -0.99 8.38 0.79
CA ALA A 154 -0.60 7.83 2.08
C ALA A 154 -1.29 8.57 3.22
N GLU A 155 -1.24 9.90 3.19
CA GLU A 155 -1.93 10.79 4.12
C GLU A 155 -3.44 10.50 4.16
N TYR A 156 -4.09 10.42 3.00
CA TYR A 156 -5.50 10.10 2.90
C TYR A 156 -5.84 8.73 3.50
N GLY A 157 -5.02 7.70 3.23
CA GLY A 157 -5.21 6.37 3.80
C GLY A 157 -5.11 6.35 5.32
N ILE A 158 -4.13 7.07 5.89
CA ILE A 158 -3.94 7.18 7.35
C ILE A 158 -5.09 7.97 7.97
N ARG A 159 -5.48 9.09 7.38
CA ARG A 159 -6.64 9.88 7.85
C ARG A 159 -7.93 9.07 7.81
N THR A 160 -8.18 8.34 6.74
CA THR A 160 -9.38 7.49 6.61
C THR A 160 -9.41 6.43 7.70
N LEU A 161 -8.28 5.79 7.99
CA LEU A 161 -8.16 4.80 9.06
C LEU A 161 -8.40 5.44 10.44
N ALA A 162 -7.78 6.60 10.69
CA ALA A 162 -7.94 7.32 11.96
C ALA A 162 -9.38 7.80 12.18
N HIS A 163 -10.06 8.32 11.14
CA HIS A 163 -11.47 8.67 11.22
C HIS A 163 -12.35 7.45 11.50
N ALA A 164 -12.13 6.33 10.81
CA ALA A 164 -12.90 5.12 11.04
C ALA A 164 -12.74 4.59 12.47
N LEU A 165 -11.53 4.69 13.04
CA LEU A 165 -11.26 4.33 14.44
C LEU A 165 -11.92 5.30 15.42
N CYS A 166 -11.81 6.62 15.16
CA CYS A 166 -12.46 7.66 15.95
C CYS A 166 -13.98 7.47 16.00
N ASP A 167 -14.61 7.24 14.84
CA ASP A 167 -16.03 7.00 14.72
C ASP A 167 -16.45 5.73 15.48
N LEU A 168 -15.66 4.65 15.37
CA LEU A 168 -15.95 3.40 16.08
C LEU A 168 -15.95 3.60 17.61
N VAL A 169 -14.89 4.24 18.14
CA VAL A 169 -14.79 4.52 19.58
C VAL A 169 -15.92 5.46 20.04
N SER A 170 -16.23 6.49 19.22
CA SER A 170 -17.27 7.47 19.49
C SER A 170 -18.69 6.87 19.50
N ASP A 171 -18.92 5.79 18.77
CA ASP A 171 -20.19 5.06 18.80
C ASP A 171 -20.33 4.17 20.04
N ILE A 172 -19.22 3.71 20.63
CA ILE A 172 -19.22 2.78 21.76
C ILE A 172 -19.52 3.49 23.09
N TYR A 173 -18.79 4.58 23.41
CA TYR A 173 -18.83 5.14 24.77
C TYR A 173 -20.21 5.69 25.19
N PRO A 174 -21.05 6.31 24.33
CA PRO A 174 -22.36 6.79 24.76
C PRO A 174 -23.32 5.65 25.12
N VAL A 175 -23.23 4.53 24.41
CA VAL A 175 -24.05 3.33 24.66
C VAL A 175 -23.65 2.67 25.97
N LEU A 176 -22.33 2.57 26.26
CA LEU A 176 -21.83 2.07 27.53
C LEU A 176 -22.27 2.95 28.69
N ARG A 177 -22.20 4.28 28.55
CA ARG A 177 -22.63 5.25 29.57
C ARG A 177 -24.11 5.16 29.89
N ALA A 178 -24.93 4.86 28.87
CA ALA A 178 -26.37 4.64 29.03
C ALA A 178 -26.72 3.25 29.60
N GLY A 179 -25.73 2.36 29.78
CA GLY A 179 -25.98 0.98 30.21
C GLY A 179 -26.72 0.13 29.17
N GLY A 180 -26.77 0.60 27.92
CA GLY A 180 -27.59 0.04 26.84
C GLY A 180 -26.86 -1.00 25.97
N LEU A 181 -26.03 -1.87 26.57
CA LEU A 181 -25.36 -2.95 25.84
C LEU A 181 -26.41 -3.96 25.33
N ASP A 182 -26.54 -4.02 24.01
CA ASP A 182 -27.35 -5.01 23.32
C ASP A 182 -26.52 -5.77 22.27
N GLU A 183 -26.99 -6.95 21.88
CA GLU A 183 -26.31 -7.83 20.93
C GLU A 183 -26.21 -7.19 19.52
N GLU A 184 -27.19 -6.37 19.15
CA GLU A 184 -27.18 -5.68 17.85
C GLU A 184 -26.07 -4.61 17.79
N SER A 185 -25.91 -3.82 18.83
CA SER A 185 -24.87 -2.77 18.91
C SER A 185 -23.47 -3.39 18.95
N THR A 186 -23.27 -4.41 19.79
CA THR A 186 -21.96 -5.08 19.93
C THR A 186 -21.57 -5.82 18.65
N GLY A 187 -22.52 -6.49 17.99
CA GLY A 187 -22.31 -7.14 16.69
C GLY A 187 -21.94 -6.13 15.59
N ARG A 188 -22.58 -4.96 15.57
CA ARG A 188 -22.24 -3.87 14.63
C ARG A 188 -20.82 -3.35 14.87
N TRP A 189 -20.41 -3.12 16.12
CA TRP A 189 -19.06 -2.64 16.44
C TRP A 189 -17.99 -3.65 16.03
N ARG A 190 -18.24 -4.95 16.30
CA ARG A 190 -17.32 -6.02 15.87
C ARG A 190 -17.14 -6.05 14.36
N SER A 191 -18.26 -6.04 13.60
CA SER A 191 -18.22 -6.03 12.15
C SER A 191 -17.49 -4.79 11.60
N ARG A 192 -17.70 -3.63 12.22
CA ARG A 192 -17.04 -2.38 11.84
C ARG A 192 -15.54 -2.39 12.15
N ALA A 193 -15.13 -2.97 13.28
CA ALA A 193 -13.72 -3.16 13.60
C ALA A 193 -13.01 -4.07 12.58
N GLU A 194 -13.67 -5.16 12.16
CA GLU A 194 -13.17 -6.06 11.13
C GLU A 194 -13.01 -5.35 9.77
N GLN A 195 -14.02 -4.58 9.35
CA GLN A 195 -13.97 -3.79 8.10
C GLN A 195 -12.86 -2.72 8.15
N THR A 196 -12.64 -2.09 9.29
CA THR A 196 -11.57 -1.10 9.48
C THR A 196 -10.19 -1.75 9.32
N GLY A 197 -10.05 -3.04 9.63
CA GLY A 197 -8.83 -3.82 9.40
C GLY A 197 -8.40 -3.85 7.92
N GLU A 198 -9.33 -3.82 6.97
CA GLU A 198 -9.01 -3.76 5.53
C GLU A 198 -8.37 -2.41 5.14
N LEU A 199 -8.74 -1.32 5.82
CA LEU A 199 -8.17 0.01 5.60
C LEU A 199 -6.69 0.07 5.98
N VAL A 200 -6.24 -0.74 6.95
CA VAL A 200 -4.83 -0.84 7.33
C VAL A 200 -3.98 -1.32 6.14
N ALA A 201 -4.43 -2.36 5.44
CA ALA A 201 -3.73 -2.90 4.27
C ALA A 201 -3.64 -1.85 3.14
N GLN A 202 -4.69 -1.06 2.94
CA GLN A 202 -4.71 0.04 1.97
C GLN A 202 -3.76 1.17 2.37
N ALA A 203 -3.77 1.59 3.64
CA ALA A 203 -2.88 2.63 4.16
C ALA A 203 -1.41 2.21 4.07
N ARG A 204 -1.07 0.95 4.44
CA ARG A 204 0.29 0.38 4.28
C ARG A 204 0.74 0.38 2.82
N THR A 205 -0.15 0.01 1.92
CA THR A 205 0.17 0.01 0.49
C THR A 205 0.39 1.43 -0.03
N GLY A 206 -0.45 2.39 0.39
CA GLY A 206 -0.29 3.81 0.09
C GLY A 206 1.04 4.37 0.58
N LEU A 207 1.40 4.08 1.84
CA LEU A 207 2.66 4.52 2.46
C LEU A 207 3.89 3.93 1.75
N ARG A 208 3.85 2.62 1.43
CA ARG A 208 4.94 1.97 0.67
C ARG A 208 5.13 2.60 -0.70
N MET A 209 4.05 2.80 -1.46
CA MET A 209 4.11 3.44 -2.78
C MET A 209 4.59 4.90 -2.70
N ALA A 210 4.23 5.62 -1.65
CA ALA A 210 4.72 6.97 -1.40
C ALA A 210 6.24 6.97 -1.12
N ARG A 211 6.72 6.03 -0.27
CA ARG A 211 8.16 5.86 0.03
C ARG A 211 8.97 5.49 -1.22
N GLU A 212 8.47 4.56 -2.05
CA GLU A 212 9.10 4.19 -3.32
C GLU A 212 9.17 5.38 -4.28
N SER A 213 8.11 6.21 -4.35
CA SER A 213 8.07 7.38 -5.23
C SER A 213 9.09 8.46 -4.86
N LEU A 214 9.47 8.57 -3.58
CA LEU A 214 10.50 9.50 -3.12
C LEU A 214 11.93 9.07 -3.50
N HIS A 215 12.22 7.76 -3.41
CA HIS A 215 13.57 7.25 -3.65
C HIS A 215 14.05 7.49 -5.10
N TYR A 216 13.12 7.48 -6.05
CA TYR A 216 13.38 7.58 -7.49
C TYR A 216 12.85 8.88 -8.12
N ASN A 217 12.57 9.93 -7.33
CA ASN A 217 12.11 11.20 -7.87
C ASN A 217 13.29 12.13 -8.20
N PRO A 218 13.62 12.38 -9.49
CA PRO A 218 14.74 13.23 -9.90
C PRO A 218 14.56 14.71 -9.50
N ARG A 219 13.32 15.14 -9.19
CA ARG A 219 13.06 16.49 -8.65
C ARG A 219 13.70 16.75 -7.29
N ARG A 220 14.12 15.69 -6.57
CA ARG A 220 14.90 15.82 -5.33
C ARG A 220 16.27 16.46 -5.57
N LEU A 221 16.85 16.27 -6.77
CA LEU A 221 18.11 16.90 -7.18
C LEU A 221 17.96 18.40 -7.48
N VAL A 222 16.74 18.85 -7.82
CA VAL A 222 16.46 20.25 -8.21
C VAL A 222 15.93 21.07 -7.03
N ARG A 223 15.22 20.47 -6.08
CA ARG A 223 14.72 21.13 -4.87
C ARG A 223 15.63 20.80 -3.68
N ARG A 224 16.69 21.58 -3.53
CA ARG A 224 17.53 21.66 -2.32
C ARG A 224 16.76 22.40 -1.20
N GLY A 225 15.84 21.76 -0.52
CA GLY A 225 15.20 22.45 0.58
C GLY A 225 14.05 21.65 1.18
N ARG A 226 14.25 21.16 2.34
CA ARG A 226 13.52 20.43 3.37
C ARG A 226 13.78 18.92 3.37
N PRO A 227 14.42 18.39 4.42
CA PRO A 227 14.44 16.97 4.68
C PRO A 227 12.99 16.51 4.92
N HIS A 228 12.50 15.55 4.14
CA HIS A 228 11.20 14.93 4.37
C HIS A 228 11.33 13.95 5.56
N THR A 229 11.35 14.49 6.76
CA THR A 229 11.25 13.75 8.03
C THR A 229 9.88 13.12 8.22
N GLY A 230 8.86 13.58 7.49
CA GLY A 230 7.48 13.21 7.65
C GLY A 230 7.11 11.74 7.37
N PHE A 231 7.88 11.03 6.52
CA PHE A 231 7.54 9.63 6.22
C PHE A 231 7.78 8.66 7.38
N GLU A 232 8.78 8.92 8.22
CA GLU A 232 9.01 8.12 9.43
C GLU A 232 7.91 8.39 10.44
N GLY A 233 7.47 9.65 10.57
CA GLY A 233 6.32 10.02 11.38
C GLY A 233 5.03 9.35 10.93
N TYR A 234 4.70 9.36 9.64
CA TYR A 234 3.52 8.67 9.12
C TYR A 234 3.57 7.14 9.29
N ALA A 235 4.75 6.54 9.20
CA ALA A 235 4.90 5.12 9.44
C ALA A 235 4.62 4.77 10.91
N ALA A 236 5.13 5.58 11.84
CA ALA A 236 4.90 5.41 13.27
C ALA A 236 3.41 5.60 13.61
N VAL A 237 2.75 6.63 13.06
CA VAL A 237 1.31 6.85 13.23
C VAL A 237 0.48 5.69 12.70
N LEU A 238 0.81 5.17 11.51
CA LEU A 238 0.10 4.02 10.95
C LEU A 238 0.25 2.77 11.82
N GLU A 239 1.45 2.52 12.34
CA GLU A 239 1.72 1.40 13.24
C GLU A 239 0.95 1.54 14.56
N ALA A 240 0.87 2.75 15.12
CA ALA A 240 0.08 3.04 16.31
C ALA A 240 -1.41 2.83 16.07
N LEU A 241 -1.96 3.35 14.97
CA LEU A 241 -3.37 3.17 14.60
C LEU A 241 -3.73 1.70 14.41
N GLU A 242 -2.84 0.91 13.79
CA GLU A 242 -3.04 -0.52 13.60
C GLU A 242 -3.08 -1.27 14.93
N ARG A 243 -2.14 -0.98 15.84
CA ARG A 243 -2.12 -1.59 17.17
C ARG A 243 -3.35 -1.18 17.98
N THR A 244 -3.71 0.10 17.94
CA THR A 244 -4.93 0.60 18.59
C THR A 244 -6.19 -0.07 18.04
N LEU A 245 -6.29 -0.24 16.72
CA LEU A 245 -7.40 -0.96 16.11
C LEU A 245 -7.47 -2.42 16.58
N GLY A 246 -6.31 -3.09 16.70
CA GLY A 246 -6.22 -4.44 17.25
C GLY A 246 -6.80 -4.54 18.67
N GLN A 247 -6.50 -3.56 19.53
CA GLN A 247 -7.01 -3.48 20.90
C GLN A 247 -8.52 -3.14 20.93
N VAL A 248 -8.96 -2.19 20.09
CA VAL A 248 -10.40 -1.86 19.98
C VAL A 248 -11.19 -3.05 19.42
N ALA A 249 -10.64 -3.81 18.49
CA ALA A 249 -11.27 -5.03 18.00
C ALA A 249 -11.33 -6.13 19.09
N ALA A 250 -10.33 -6.24 19.96
CA ALA A 250 -10.38 -7.13 21.12
C ALA A 250 -11.46 -6.67 22.13
N LEU A 251 -11.53 -5.36 22.36
CA LEU A 251 -12.57 -4.74 23.18
C LEU A 251 -13.98 -5.06 22.66
N THR A 252 -14.24 -4.84 21.36
CA THR A 252 -15.58 -5.10 20.79
C THR A 252 -15.99 -6.56 20.92
N ARG A 253 -15.03 -7.51 20.78
CA ARG A 253 -15.29 -8.94 21.03
C ARG A 253 -15.60 -9.23 22.50
N SER A 254 -14.98 -8.54 23.42
CA SER A 254 -15.23 -8.70 24.86
C SER A 254 -16.59 -8.14 25.25
N LEU A 255 -16.99 -7.00 24.70
CA LEU A 255 -18.31 -6.40 24.89
C LEU A 255 -19.42 -7.26 24.27
N ASP A 256 -19.17 -7.88 23.12
CA ASP A 256 -20.10 -8.79 22.45
C ASP A 256 -20.42 -10.02 23.35
N ARG A 257 -19.40 -10.60 23.97
CA ARG A 257 -19.61 -11.69 24.93
C ARG A 257 -20.38 -11.23 26.19
N TRP A 258 -20.17 -10.01 26.61
CA TRP A 258 -20.79 -9.48 27.80
C TRP A 258 -22.25 -9.07 27.58
N SER A 259 -22.63 -8.68 26.37
CA SER A 259 -24.04 -8.36 26.05
C SER A 259 -25.02 -9.51 26.35
N ALA A 260 -24.52 -10.74 26.37
CA ALA A 260 -25.28 -11.96 26.69
C ALA A 260 -25.40 -12.23 28.21
N ASP A 261 -24.73 -11.46 29.10
CA ASP A 261 -24.75 -11.71 30.55
C ASP A 261 -25.94 -11.03 31.23
N GLU A 262 -26.68 -11.79 32.04
CA GLU A 262 -27.87 -11.32 32.81
C GLU A 262 -27.48 -10.37 33.96
N ASP A 263 -26.24 -10.44 34.50
CA ASP A 263 -25.77 -9.66 35.63
C ASP A 263 -25.24 -8.25 35.25
N ARG A 264 -25.33 -7.84 33.99
CA ARG A 264 -24.80 -6.56 33.47
C ARG A 264 -25.29 -5.30 34.20
N HIS A 265 -26.52 -5.35 34.79
CA HIS A 265 -27.08 -4.22 35.51
C HIS A 265 -26.43 -3.94 36.88
N ARG A 266 -25.67 -4.88 37.42
CA ARG A 266 -25.01 -4.74 38.72
C ARG A 266 -23.75 -3.87 38.67
N HIS A 267 -23.22 -3.61 37.46
CA HIS A 267 -21.92 -2.97 37.29
C HIS A 267 -21.99 -1.74 36.37
N GLY A 268 -23.10 -1.00 36.43
CA GLY A 268 -23.31 0.23 35.66
C GLY A 268 -22.24 1.29 35.91
N ASP A 269 -21.72 1.39 37.13
CA ASP A 269 -20.69 2.35 37.51
C ASP A 269 -19.35 2.05 36.81
N PHE A 270 -18.96 0.77 36.72
CA PHE A 270 -17.78 0.36 35.97
C PHE A 270 -17.93 0.67 34.47
N LEU A 271 -19.09 0.41 33.88
CA LEU A 271 -19.36 0.72 32.47
C LEU A 271 -19.32 2.22 32.19
N ALA A 272 -19.84 3.03 33.13
CA ALA A 272 -19.79 4.47 33.01
C ALA A 272 -18.32 4.99 33.07
N SER A 273 -17.53 4.48 34.03
CA SER A 273 -16.10 4.79 34.13
C SER A 273 -15.31 4.34 32.90
N TYR A 274 -15.68 3.19 32.32
CA TYR A 274 -15.09 2.70 31.08
C TYR A 274 -15.47 3.58 29.88
N ALA A 275 -16.71 4.08 29.83
CA ALA A 275 -17.17 5.03 28.82
C ALA A 275 -16.39 6.35 28.88
N ASP A 276 -16.11 6.87 30.08
CA ASP A 276 -15.30 8.08 30.27
C ASP A 276 -13.87 7.89 29.74
N PHE A 277 -13.28 6.73 29.99
CA PHE A 277 -12.00 6.36 29.42
C PHE A 277 -12.04 6.32 27.88
N LEU A 278 -13.05 5.68 27.28
CA LEU A 278 -13.21 5.62 25.83
C LEU A 278 -13.49 7.00 25.21
N GLU A 279 -14.18 7.88 25.90
CA GLU A 279 -14.38 9.27 25.46
C GLU A 279 -13.03 10.02 25.42
N ALA A 280 -12.16 9.83 26.41
CA ALA A 280 -10.80 10.38 26.37
C ALA A 280 -10.01 9.80 25.18
N LEU A 281 -10.12 8.50 24.89
CA LEU A 281 -9.49 7.90 23.71
C LEU A 281 -10.05 8.46 22.40
N SER A 282 -11.34 8.77 22.31
CA SER A 282 -11.94 9.35 21.11
C SER A 282 -11.33 10.72 20.78
N ARG A 283 -10.92 11.49 21.81
CA ARG A 283 -10.21 12.76 21.62
C ARG A 283 -8.82 12.56 21.03
N ILE A 284 -8.08 11.55 21.51
CA ILE A 284 -6.76 11.18 20.98
C ILE A 284 -6.88 10.74 19.50
N THR A 285 -7.83 9.84 19.19
CA THR A 285 -8.02 9.34 17.82
C THR A 285 -8.46 10.45 16.86
N ARG A 286 -9.13 11.49 17.35
CA ARG A 286 -9.49 12.67 16.55
C ARG A 286 -8.26 13.49 16.17
N VAL A 287 -7.31 13.69 17.09
CA VAL A 287 -6.04 14.35 16.76
C VAL A 287 -5.28 13.57 15.69
N PHE A 288 -5.28 12.23 15.75
CA PHE A 288 -4.70 11.40 14.69
C PHE A 288 -5.40 11.57 13.34
N ALA A 289 -6.70 11.75 13.32
CA ALA A 289 -7.47 11.96 12.10
C ALA A 289 -7.16 13.30 11.42
N ASP A 290 -6.82 14.33 12.22
CA ASP A 290 -6.48 15.67 11.77
C ASP A 290 -4.97 15.92 11.69
N LEU A 291 -4.14 14.87 11.79
CA LEU A 291 -2.69 14.99 11.78
C LEU A 291 -2.18 15.57 10.47
N ASP A 292 -1.40 16.64 10.58
CA ASP A 292 -0.80 17.37 9.47
C ASP A 292 0.72 17.51 9.71
N GLU A 293 1.53 17.12 8.72
CA GLU A 293 2.99 17.19 8.81
C GLU A 293 3.50 18.61 9.09
N ASP A 294 2.87 19.62 8.47
CA ASP A 294 3.25 21.02 8.67
C ASP A 294 2.90 21.53 10.09
N ARG A 295 2.03 20.84 10.82
CA ARG A 295 1.56 21.15 12.18
C ARG A 295 1.99 20.13 13.25
N LEU A 296 2.81 19.18 12.88
CA LEU A 296 3.21 18.08 13.79
C LEU A 296 3.87 18.60 15.08
N GLY A 297 4.61 19.71 15.00
CA GLY A 297 5.23 20.37 16.15
C GLY A 297 4.24 20.86 17.20
N ASP A 298 3.04 21.28 16.78
CA ASP A 298 1.99 21.73 17.68
C ASP A 298 1.10 20.56 18.14
N GLN A 299 0.86 19.60 17.27
CA GLN A 299 -0.05 18.47 17.50
C GLN A 299 0.55 17.36 18.36
N ALA A 300 1.88 17.17 18.36
CA ALA A 300 2.51 16.15 19.18
C ALA A 300 2.40 16.46 20.70
N PRO A 301 2.64 17.70 21.18
CA PRO A 301 2.39 18.05 22.58
C PRO A 301 0.92 17.92 22.98
N GLU A 302 -0.03 18.32 22.11
CA GLU A 302 -1.47 18.16 22.34
C GLU A 302 -1.85 16.69 22.52
N LEU A 303 -1.33 15.82 21.64
CA LEU A 303 -1.55 14.38 21.72
C LEU A 303 -1.06 13.79 23.05
N CYS A 304 0.13 14.20 23.49
CA CYS A 304 0.71 13.71 24.75
C CYS A 304 -0.08 14.20 25.96
N GLN A 305 -0.56 15.43 25.96
CA GLN A 305 -1.44 15.93 27.02
C GLN A 305 -2.75 15.12 27.09
N LEU A 306 -3.37 14.83 25.96
CA LEU A 306 -4.57 13.99 25.91
C LEU A 306 -4.30 12.55 26.35
N ALA A 307 -3.11 12.02 26.07
CA ALA A 307 -2.70 10.69 26.52
C ALA A 307 -2.53 10.65 28.05
N ASP A 308 -1.94 11.70 28.65
CA ASP A 308 -1.83 11.82 30.11
C ASP A 308 -3.21 11.91 30.78
N GLU A 309 -4.14 12.70 30.22
CA GLU A 309 -5.52 12.76 30.68
C GLU A 309 -6.22 11.39 30.62
N ALA A 310 -6.06 10.67 29.50
CA ALA A 310 -6.64 9.33 29.34
C ALA A 310 -6.03 8.31 30.31
N GLN A 311 -4.74 8.45 30.65
CA GLN A 311 -4.09 7.63 31.67
C GLN A 311 -4.70 7.83 33.08
N ASP A 312 -5.14 9.04 33.40
CA ASP A 312 -5.86 9.32 34.62
C ASP A 312 -7.23 8.63 34.66
N TYR A 313 -7.96 8.63 33.55
CA TYR A 313 -9.20 7.88 33.43
C TYR A 313 -8.98 6.37 33.57
N ARG A 314 -7.95 5.81 32.93
CA ARG A 314 -7.57 4.40 33.08
C ARG A 314 -7.24 4.05 34.54
N ARG A 315 -6.55 4.93 35.27
CA ARG A 315 -6.22 4.71 36.71
C ARG A 315 -7.49 4.67 37.54
N ARG A 316 -8.40 5.63 37.33
CA ARG A 316 -9.70 5.65 38.02
C ARG A 316 -10.51 4.40 37.75
N LEU A 317 -10.52 3.94 36.48
CA LEU A 317 -11.17 2.71 36.07
C LEU A 317 -10.63 1.48 36.82
N ALA A 318 -9.31 1.36 36.96
CA ALA A 318 -8.69 0.27 37.73
C ALA A 318 -9.04 0.34 39.21
N GLU A 319 -9.00 1.54 39.85
CA GLU A 319 -9.41 1.76 41.24
C GLU A 319 -10.89 1.46 41.47
N GLU A 320 -11.77 1.75 40.50
CA GLU A 320 -13.19 1.43 40.55
C GLU A 320 -13.42 -0.07 40.50
N ALA A 321 -12.68 -0.78 39.59
CA ALA A 321 -12.74 -2.22 39.48
C ALA A 321 -12.31 -2.93 40.80
N GLU A 322 -11.28 -2.41 41.45
CA GLU A 322 -10.82 -2.93 42.75
C GLU A 322 -11.80 -2.61 43.90
N ARG A 323 -12.31 -1.38 43.97
CA ARG A 323 -13.31 -0.97 45.00
C ARG A 323 -14.64 -1.70 44.85
N GLY A 324 -15.06 -1.97 43.61
CA GLY A 324 -16.30 -2.69 43.31
C GLY A 324 -16.21 -4.19 43.55
N GLU A 325 -15.06 -4.72 44.03
CA GLU A 325 -14.81 -6.15 44.20
C GLU A 325 -15.21 -6.98 42.97
N LEU A 326 -14.93 -6.41 41.79
CA LEU A 326 -15.26 -7.07 40.52
C LEU A 326 -14.47 -8.38 40.35
N PRO A 327 -15.09 -9.43 39.80
CA PRO A 327 -14.42 -10.71 39.58
C PRO A 327 -13.44 -10.63 38.40
N LEU A 328 -12.31 -9.92 38.58
CA LEU A 328 -11.32 -9.65 37.54
C LEU A 328 -10.64 -10.92 37.00
N ALA A 329 -10.57 -11.98 37.80
CA ALA A 329 -9.96 -13.26 37.43
C ALA A 329 -10.95 -14.27 36.80
N ASP A 330 -12.24 -13.94 36.74
CA ASP A 330 -13.26 -14.83 36.20
C ASP A 330 -13.23 -14.82 34.66
N PRO A 331 -12.88 -15.92 33.99
CA PRO A 331 -12.84 -15.96 32.52
C PRO A 331 -14.21 -15.88 31.87
N GLY A 332 -15.30 -16.11 32.60
CA GLY A 332 -16.67 -15.94 32.16
C GLY A 332 -17.16 -14.49 32.15
N ARG A 333 -16.39 -13.59 32.81
CA ARG A 333 -16.76 -12.17 32.97
C ARG A 333 -15.63 -11.27 32.42
N PRO A 334 -15.91 -10.35 31.50
CA PRO A 334 -14.87 -9.63 30.77
C PRO A 334 -14.19 -8.48 31.52
N TYR A 335 -14.50 -8.23 32.81
CA TYR A 335 -13.95 -7.10 33.56
C TYR A 335 -12.43 -7.04 33.54
N GLY A 336 -11.76 -8.15 33.87
CA GLY A 336 -10.31 -8.24 33.86
C GLY A 336 -9.72 -7.99 32.46
N VAL A 337 -10.39 -8.52 31.44
CA VAL A 337 -9.99 -8.32 30.03
C VAL A 337 -10.13 -6.83 29.65
N LEU A 338 -11.24 -6.18 30.02
CA LEU A 338 -11.45 -4.76 29.72
C LEU A 338 -10.41 -3.86 30.40
N VAL A 339 -10.05 -4.13 31.66
CA VAL A 339 -8.99 -3.38 32.36
C VAL A 339 -7.63 -3.59 31.68
N ILE A 340 -7.31 -4.82 31.27
CA ILE A 340 -6.07 -5.14 30.55
C ILE A 340 -6.04 -4.44 29.16
N GLU A 341 -7.13 -4.48 28.41
CA GLU A 341 -7.19 -3.80 27.11
C GLU A 341 -7.07 -2.28 27.25
N ALA A 342 -7.67 -1.69 28.31
CA ALA A 342 -7.47 -0.27 28.61
C ALA A 342 -6.00 0.07 28.90
N ALA A 343 -5.29 -0.78 29.65
CA ALA A 343 -3.86 -0.59 29.92
C ALA A 343 -3.02 -0.67 28.65
N ARG A 344 -3.27 -1.66 27.80
CA ARG A 344 -2.58 -1.84 26.51
C ARG A 344 -2.82 -0.69 25.55
N LEU A 345 -4.06 -0.18 25.45
CA LEU A 345 -4.36 1.00 24.65
C LEU A 345 -3.52 2.21 25.10
N MET A 346 -3.38 2.42 26.40
CA MET A 346 -2.58 3.53 26.92
C MET A 346 -1.08 3.36 26.69
N GLU A 347 -0.54 2.15 26.80
CA GLU A 347 0.85 1.85 26.46
C GLU A 347 1.15 2.20 24.98
N GLU A 348 0.23 1.88 24.07
CA GLU A 348 0.37 2.21 22.64
C GLU A 348 0.34 3.72 22.37
N PHE A 349 -0.54 4.46 23.05
CA PHE A 349 -0.62 5.90 22.86
C PHE A 349 0.58 6.63 23.47
N GLN A 350 1.07 6.21 24.64
CA GLN A 350 2.28 6.77 25.24
C GLN A 350 3.51 6.52 24.35
N TYR A 351 3.68 5.29 23.88
CA TYR A 351 4.75 4.97 22.93
C TYR A 351 4.68 5.85 21.67
N THR A 352 3.48 6.09 21.16
CA THR A 352 3.29 6.94 19.99
C THR A 352 3.65 8.39 20.26
N CYS A 353 3.30 8.92 21.44
CA CYS A 353 3.72 10.24 21.89
C CYS A 353 5.24 10.37 21.89
N ASP A 354 5.94 9.43 22.51
CA ASP A 354 7.41 9.45 22.60
C ASP A 354 8.04 9.46 21.20
N VAL A 355 7.52 8.63 20.28
CA VAL A 355 8.01 8.57 18.91
C VAL A 355 7.77 9.89 18.17
N LEU A 356 6.59 10.49 18.29
CA LEU A 356 6.26 11.75 17.62
C LEU A 356 7.06 12.93 18.18
N GLN A 357 7.21 13.04 19.50
CA GLN A 357 8.05 14.07 20.13
C GLN A 357 9.51 13.96 19.66
N HIS A 358 10.05 12.76 19.66
CA HIS A 358 11.42 12.53 19.18
C HIS A 358 11.64 12.89 17.70
N HIS A 359 10.58 12.86 16.89
CA HIS A 359 10.61 13.32 15.48
C HIS A 359 10.52 14.84 15.34
N VAL A 360 9.85 15.52 16.26
CA VAL A 360 9.73 16.99 16.29
C VAL A 360 11.05 17.64 16.75
N ASP A 361 11.76 17.00 17.68
CA ASP A 361 13.01 17.50 18.26
C ASP A 361 14.25 17.33 17.34
N ARG A 362 14.12 16.62 16.19
CA ARG A 362 15.17 16.43 15.19
C ARG A 362 15.04 17.36 13.99
#